data_fd98797444c39343c2915627b6eb58cb
#
_entry.id   fd98797444c39343c2915627b6eb58cb
#
_cell.length_a   1.000
_cell.length_b   1.000
_cell.length_c   1.000
_cell.angle_alpha   90.00
_cell.angle_beta   90.00
_cell.angle_gamma   90.00
#
_symmetry.space_group_name_H-M   'P 1'
#
loop_
_entity.id
_entity.type
_entity.pdbx_description
1 polymer ?
#
loop_
_entity_poly.entity_id
_entity_poly.type
_entity_poly.pdbx_seq_one_letter_code
_entity_poly.pdbx_strand_id
1 'polypeptide(L)'
;MEYRALEAQADNFASLLSDFAKHGGVGANVTLPLKALALTLCTELDTNAKRAGAVNTLIRNGNNWHGANTDGIGLVRDLTQRQQLNLVGRRLLVIGAGGAARGVLAPLVAAGVVDLVIANRSVEKAKALAEQFSGQACALDQLENQGAFDLIVHASSAGHTEFVLPNWPESLVRAGTALIDLSYGAASKPALAWASELEIVAFDGLGMLIEQAAEAFYLWHHQRPDTAPVWGMLRAVI
;
A
#
# COMPACT_ATOMS: atom_id res chain seq x y z
N MET A 1 -19.48 11.72 13.89
CA MET A 1 -18.83 10.38 13.87
C MET A 1 -17.87 10.29 15.04
N GLU A 2 -17.85 9.17 15.75
CA GLU A 2 -16.82 8.86 16.71
C GLU A 2 -15.90 7.80 16.09
N TYR A 3 -14.57 7.96 16.23
CA TYR A 3 -13.56 7.03 15.73
C TYR A 3 -12.61 6.67 16.87
N ARG A 4 -12.46 5.36 17.13
CA ARG A 4 -11.65 4.85 18.25
C ARG A 4 -10.67 3.81 17.75
N ALA A 5 -9.48 3.78 18.34
CA ALA A 5 -8.56 2.67 18.18
C ALA A 5 -8.98 1.50 19.09
N LEU A 6 -9.08 0.31 18.52
CA LEU A 6 -9.36 -0.93 19.25
C LEU A 6 -8.20 -1.90 19.04
N GLU A 7 -7.59 -2.34 20.12
CA GLU A 7 -6.55 -3.36 20.05
C GLU A 7 -7.19 -4.74 19.89
N ALA A 8 -6.76 -5.46 18.87
CA ALA A 8 -7.24 -6.80 18.56
C ALA A 8 -6.09 -7.75 18.21
N GLN A 9 -6.20 -8.97 18.66
CA GLN A 9 -5.33 -10.08 18.29
C GLN A 9 -6.11 -11.04 17.37
N ALA A 10 -5.40 -11.93 16.68
CA ALA A 10 -6.05 -12.85 15.74
C ALA A 10 -7.12 -13.75 16.37
N ASP A 11 -6.93 -14.15 17.61
CA ASP A 11 -7.84 -15.03 18.38
C ASP A 11 -9.11 -14.32 18.86
N ASN A 12 -9.05 -13.00 19.10
CA ASN A 12 -10.20 -12.25 19.60
C ASN A 12 -10.84 -11.31 18.56
N PHE A 13 -10.26 -11.17 17.37
CA PHE A 13 -10.71 -10.20 16.39
C PHE A 13 -12.17 -10.39 15.96
N ALA A 14 -12.60 -11.64 15.71
CA ALA A 14 -13.97 -11.91 15.30
C ALA A 14 -15.00 -11.56 16.39
N SER A 15 -14.70 -11.88 17.67
CA SER A 15 -15.56 -11.53 18.81
C SER A 15 -15.60 -10.02 19.03
N LEU A 16 -14.43 -9.34 18.98
CA LEU A 16 -14.35 -7.90 19.10
C LEU A 16 -15.15 -7.17 18.01
N LEU A 17 -15.06 -7.65 16.76
CA LEU A 17 -15.82 -7.09 15.64
C LEU A 17 -17.34 -7.31 15.81
N SER A 18 -17.74 -8.48 16.32
CA SER A 18 -19.15 -8.76 16.64
C SER A 18 -19.67 -7.83 17.74
N ASP A 19 -18.91 -7.63 18.80
CA ASP A 19 -19.32 -6.76 19.90
C ASP A 19 -19.32 -5.27 19.47
N PHE A 20 -18.34 -4.84 18.68
CA PHE A 20 -18.35 -3.51 18.06
C PHE A 20 -19.64 -3.29 17.25
N ALA A 21 -20.05 -4.29 16.47
CA ALA A 21 -21.29 -4.23 15.70
C ALA A 21 -22.54 -4.12 16.58
N LYS A 22 -22.62 -4.88 17.68
CA LYS A 22 -23.76 -4.82 18.65
C LYS A 22 -23.89 -3.44 19.31
N HIS A 23 -22.76 -2.76 19.51
CA HIS A 23 -22.72 -1.41 20.10
C HIS A 23 -22.85 -0.29 19.06
N GLY A 24 -23.36 -0.60 17.86
CA GLY A 24 -23.65 0.39 16.82
C GLY A 24 -22.47 0.75 15.92
N GLY A 25 -21.40 -0.05 15.93
CA GLY A 25 -20.29 0.13 15.01
C GLY A 25 -20.71 -0.05 13.56
N VAL A 26 -20.38 0.89 12.68
CA VAL A 26 -20.81 0.92 11.27
C VAL A 26 -19.69 0.69 10.28
N GLY A 27 -18.42 0.80 10.72
CA GLY A 27 -17.26 0.57 9.88
C GLY A 27 -15.96 0.53 10.69
N ALA A 28 -14.93 -0.07 10.13
CA ALA A 28 -13.62 -0.13 10.78
C ALA A 28 -12.49 -0.15 9.74
N ASN A 29 -11.37 0.51 10.04
CA ASN A 29 -10.11 0.21 9.35
C ASN A 29 -9.42 -0.96 10.06
N VAL A 30 -8.80 -1.81 9.26
CA VAL A 30 -8.03 -2.96 9.73
C VAL A 30 -6.58 -2.81 9.28
N THR A 31 -5.66 -2.98 10.22
CA THR A 31 -4.22 -2.95 9.94
C THR A 31 -3.57 -4.32 10.14
N LEU A 32 -2.28 -4.40 9.88
CA LEU A 32 -1.48 -5.60 10.13
C LEU A 32 -1.53 -6.01 11.62
N PRO A 33 -1.54 -7.33 11.91
CA PRO A 33 -1.51 -8.45 10.96
C PRO A 33 -2.90 -8.93 10.53
N LEU A 34 -3.98 -8.21 10.81
CA LEU A 34 -5.37 -8.71 10.77
C LEU A 34 -6.04 -8.59 9.39
N LYS A 35 -5.43 -7.91 8.41
CA LYS A 35 -6.05 -7.65 7.08
C LYS A 35 -6.49 -8.93 6.34
N ALA A 36 -5.70 -10.02 6.44
CA ALA A 36 -6.07 -11.30 5.83
C ALA A 36 -7.19 -12.02 6.58
N LEU A 37 -7.20 -11.91 7.91
CA LEU A 37 -8.28 -12.46 8.73
C LEU A 37 -9.59 -11.71 8.51
N ALA A 38 -9.54 -10.38 8.39
CA ALA A 38 -10.73 -9.56 8.10
C ALA A 38 -11.45 -10.00 6.82
N LEU A 39 -10.70 -10.43 5.81
CA LEU A 39 -11.27 -10.96 4.57
C LEU A 39 -12.19 -12.16 4.80
N THR A 40 -11.84 -13.06 5.72
CA THR A 40 -12.63 -14.26 6.03
C THR A 40 -13.92 -13.95 6.79
N LEU A 41 -14.03 -12.77 7.39
CA LEU A 41 -15.20 -12.34 8.15
C LEU A 41 -16.21 -11.55 7.30
N CYS A 42 -15.89 -11.28 6.04
CA CYS A 42 -16.74 -10.53 5.13
C CYS A 42 -17.60 -11.48 4.28
N THR A 43 -18.87 -11.13 4.10
CA THR A 43 -19.78 -11.83 3.19
C THR A 43 -19.64 -11.36 1.75
N GLU A 44 -19.17 -10.12 1.57
CA GLU A 44 -18.92 -9.50 0.28
C GLU A 44 -17.57 -8.80 0.30
N LEU A 45 -16.91 -8.77 -0.86
CA LEU A 45 -15.61 -8.15 -1.02
C LEU A 45 -15.60 -7.29 -2.29
N ASP A 46 -14.97 -6.12 -2.23
CA ASP A 46 -14.66 -5.37 -3.43
C ASP A 46 -13.58 -6.06 -4.30
N THR A 47 -13.40 -5.58 -5.51
CA THR A 47 -12.43 -6.15 -6.44
C THR A 47 -10.99 -6.03 -5.93
N ASN A 48 -10.66 -4.94 -5.25
CA ASN A 48 -9.31 -4.71 -4.75
C ASN A 48 -9.01 -5.63 -3.55
N ALA A 49 -9.95 -5.81 -2.63
CA ALA A 49 -9.80 -6.73 -1.51
C ALA A 49 -9.63 -8.19 -1.99
N LYS A 50 -10.42 -8.60 -3.00
CA LYS A 50 -10.29 -9.93 -3.62
C LYS A 50 -8.90 -10.15 -4.22
N ARG A 51 -8.41 -9.18 -5.00
CA ARG A 51 -7.09 -9.26 -5.65
C ARG A 51 -5.94 -9.18 -4.65
N ALA A 52 -6.06 -8.34 -3.64
CA ALA A 52 -5.06 -8.19 -2.58
C ALA A 52 -5.02 -9.42 -1.64
N GLY A 53 -6.11 -10.17 -1.53
CA GLY A 53 -6.28 -11.19 -0.49
C GLY A 53 -6.28 -10.59 0.91
N ALA A 54 -6.74 -9.34 1.06
CA ALA A 54 -6.68 -8.57 2.30
C ALA A 54 -7.73 -7.46 2.32
N VAL A 55 -8.33 -7.24 3.48
CA VAL A 55 -9.28 -6.16 3.75
C VAL A 55 -8.65 -5.17 4.71
N ASN A 56 -8.60 -3.88 4.35
CA ASN A 56 -8.20 -2.80 5.24
C ASN A 56 -9.36 -1.93 5.70
N THR A 57 -10.54 -2.10 5.09
CA THR A 57 -11.74 -1.30 5.39
C THR A 57 -12.96 -2.22 5.43
N LEU A 58 -13.66 -2.18 6.56
CA LEU A 58 -14.92 -2.90 6.78
C LEU A 58 -16.08 -1.90 6.73
N ILE A 59 -17.12 -2.25 6.02
CA ILE A 59 -18.37 -1.48 5.92
C ILE A 59 -19.52 -2.39 6.39
N ARG A 60 -20.30 -1.95 7.35
CA ARG A 60 -21.43 -2.71 7.85
C ARG A 60 -22.62 -2.62 6.90
N ASN A 61 -23.19 -3.77 6.54
CA ASN A 61 -24.42 -3.89 5.77
C ASN A 61 -25.38 -4.84 6.50
N GLY A 62 -26.32 -4.27 7.23
CA GLY A 62 -27.20 -5.05 8.12
C GLY A 62 -26.41 -5.82 9.18
N ASN A 63 -26.49 -7.14 9.17
CA ASN A 63 -25.74 -8.01 10.07
C ASN A 63 -24.40 -8.49 9.49
N ASN A 64 -24.08 -8.11 8.26
CA ASN A 64 -22.92 -8.57 7.53
C ASN A 64 -21.84 -7.48 7.42
N TRP A 65 -20.63 -7.90 7.05
CA TRP A 65 -19.54 -7.01 6.72
C TRP A 65 -19.21 -7.10 5.23
N HIS A 66 -19.15 -5.96 4.58
CA HIS A 66 -18.52 -5.79 3.26
C HIS A 66 -17.07 -5.37 3.46
N GLY A 67 -16.14 -6.08 2.83
CA GLY A 67 -14.72 -5.80 2.92
C GLY A 67 -14.17 -5.09 1.68
N ALA A 68 -13.43 -4.02 1.89
CA ALA A 68 -12.75 -3.27 0.85
C ALA A 68 -11.25 -3.17 1.11
N ASN A 69 -10.48 -2.90 0.04
CA ASN A 69 -9.08 -2.54 0.18
C ASN A 69 -8.82 -1.20 -0.49
N THR A 70 -8.56 -0.19 0.32
CA THR A 70 -8.35 1.20 -0.11
C THR A 70 -6.88 1.57 -0.29
N ASP A 71 -5.93 0.68 0.08
CA ASP A 71 -4.49 0.96 0.07
C ASP A 71 -4.01 1.42 -1.31
N GLY A 72 -4.32 0.65 -2.35
CA GLY A 72 -3.83 0.96 -3.69
C GLY A 72 -4.54 2.14 -4.35
N ILE A 73 -5.83 2.35 -4.05
CA ILE A 73 -6.54 3.57 -4.49
C ILE A 73 -5.89 4.79 -3.85
N GLY A 74 -5.56 4.72 -2.56
CA GLY A 74 -4.86 5.77 -1.84
C GLY A 74 -3.50 6.08 -2.46
N LEU A 75 -2.70 5.04 -2.76
CA LEU A 75 -1.40 5.23 -3.42
C LEU A 75 -1.53 5.88 -4.79
N VAL A 76 -2.39 5.36 -5.67
CA VAL A 76 -2.57 5.92 -7.02
C VAL A 76 -3.02 7.38 -6.94
N ARG A 77 -3.92 7.71 -6.02
CA ARG A 77 -4.39 9.09 -5.86
C ARG A 77 -3.28 10.01 -5.35
N ASP A 78 -2.50 9.59 -4.37
CA ASP A 78 -1.34 10.36 -3.92
C ASP A 78 -0.38 10.62 -5.08
N LEU A 79 0.04 9.58 -5.79
CA LEU A 79 0.99 9.70 -6.90
C LEU A 79 0.46 10.61 -8.02
N THR A 80 -0.80 10.47 -8.42
CA THR A 80 -1.35 11.19 -9.59
C THR A 80 -1.86 12.59 -9.26
N GLN A 81 -2.50 12.80 -8.10
CA GLN A 81 -3.13 14.07 -7.77
C GLN A 81 -2.24 14.98 -6.94
N ARG A 82 -1.53 14.44 -5.95
CA ARG A 82 -0.63 15.23 -5.09
C ARG A 82 0.76 15.37 -5.70
N GLN A 83 1.36 14.26 -6.15
CA GLN A 83 2.71 14.25 -6.69
C GLN A 83 2.75 14.56 -8.19
N GLN A 84 1.59 14.67 -8.84
CA GLN A 84 1.46 15.00 -10.25
C GLN A 84 2.19 14.02 -11.21
N LEU A 85 2.36 12.76 -10.80
CA LEU A 85 3.01 11.75 -11.62
C LEU A 85 2.02 11.17 -12.65
N ASN A 86 2.44 11.12 -13.90
CA ASN A 86 1.74 10.32 -14.90
C ASN A 86 2.21 8.86 -14.79
N LEU A 87 1.28 7.94 -14.53
CA LEU A 87 1.57 6.50 -14.38
C LEU A 87 1.44 5.72 -15.70
N VAL A 88 0.77 6.28 -16.70
CA VAL A 88 0.50 5.59 -17.97
C VAL A 88 1.82 5.31 -18.72
N GLY A 89 2.02 4.06 -19.10
CA GLY A 89 3.19 3.62 -19.84
C GLY A 89 4.48 3.53 -19.03
N ARG A 90 4.44 3.74 -17.70
CA ARG A 90 5.63 3.63 -16.85
C ARG A 90 5.97 2.17 -16.56
N ARG A 91 7.27 1.86 -16.69
CA ARG A 91 7.86 0.59 -16.27
C ARG A 91 7.97 0.58 -14.74
N LEU A 92 7.39 -0.45 -14.10
CA LEU A 92 7.25 -0.53 -12.64
C LEU A 92 8.11 -1.63 -12.03
N LEU A 93 8.91 -1.27 -11.02
CA LEU A 93 9.53 -2.21 -10.07
C LEU A 93 8.79 -2.15 -8.74
N VAL A 94 8.39 -3.32 -8.21
CA VAL A 94 7.90 -3.45 -6.83
C VAL A 94 8.90 -4.28 -6.03
N ILE A 95 9.47 -3.69 -4.99
CA ILE A 95 10.39 -4.37 -4.07
C ILE A 95 9.61 -4.83 -2.85
N GLY A 96 9.37 -6.12 -2.78
CA GLY A 96 8.52 -6.79 -1.78
C GLY A 96 7.33 -7.51 -2.41
N ALA A 97 6.92 -8.63 -1.80
CA ALA A 97 5.76 -9.43 -2.22
C ALA A 97 4.83 -9.76 -1.03
N GLY A 98 4.78 -8.85 -0.06
CA GLY A 98 3.94 -8.94 1.14
C GLY A 98 2.54 -8.36 0.93
N GLY A 99 1.80 -8.17 2.03
CA GLY A 99 0.44 -7.63 2.02
C GLY A 99 0.36 -6.21 1.43
N ALA A 100 1.35 -5.35 1.69
CA ALA A 100 1.41 -4.01 1.14
C ALA A 100 1.54 -4.03 -0.40
N ALA A 101 2.49 -4.83 -0.94
CA ALA A 101 2.64 -5.00 -2.37
C ALA A 101 1.34 -5.49 -3.04
N ARG A 102 0.70 -6.52 -2.47
CA ARG A 102 -0.58 -7.05 -2.98
C ARG A 102 -1.68 -5.99 -3.01
N GLY A 103 -1.75 -5.15 -1.97
CA GLY A 103 -2.76 -4.10 -1.86
C GLY A 103 -2.67 -3.02 -2.94
N VAL A 104 -1.46 -2.74 -3.44
CA VAL A 104 -1.24 -1.61 -4.36
C VAL A 104 -1.15 -2.00 -5.83
N LEU A 105 -0.85 -3.26 -6.14
CA LEU A 105 -0.58 -3.70 -7.52
C LEU A 105 -1.79 -3.55 -8.45
N ALA A 106 -2.98 -4.02 -8.04
CA ALA A 106 -4.15 -3.96 -8.91
C ALA A 106 -4.53 -2.53 -9.32
N PRO A 107 -4.59 -1.54 -8.41
CA PRO A 107 -4.80 -0.15 -8.76
C PRO A 107 -3.68 0.48 -9.60
N LEU A 108 -2.41 0.13 -9.37
CA LEU A 108 -1.28 0.62 -10.18
C LEU A 108 -1.38 0.12 -11.62
N VAL A 109 -1.66 -1.17 -11.82
CA VAL A 109 -1.89 -1.75 -13.16
C VAL A 109 -3.10 -1.10 -13.84
N ALA A 110 -4.20 -0.89 -13.10
CA ALA A 110 -5.37 -0.19 -13.63
C ALA A 110 -5.09 1.29 -13.98
N ALA A 111 -4.11 1.92 -13.32
CA ALA A 111 -3.66 3.28 -13.65
C ALA A 111 -2.74 3.33 -14.88
N GLY A 112 -2.46 2.19 -15.52
CA GLY A 112 -1.76 2.13 -16.80
C GLY A 112 -0.25 1.92 -16.73
N VAL A 113 0.30 1.49 -15.57
CA VAL A 113 1.69 1.04 -15.54
C VAL A 113 1.87 -0.20 -16.40
N VAL A 114 3.05 -0.34 -16.97
CA VAL A 114 3.41 -1.45 -17.86
C VAL A 114 4.70 -2.09 -17.38
N ASP A 115 5.04 -3.24 -17.94
CA ASP A 115 6.33 -3.91 -17.75
C ASP A 115 6.68 -4.07 -16.25
N LEU A 116 5.76 -4.72 -15.53
CA LEU A 116 5.86 -4.96 -14.09
C LEU A 116 6.94 -5.99 -13.75
N VAL A 117 7.86 -5.62 -12.87
CA VAL A 117 8.80 -6.53 -12.22
C VAL A 117 8.57 -6.51 -10.71
N ILE A 118 8.50 -7.70 -10.10
CA ILE A 118 8.39 -7.84 -8.65
C ILE A 118 9.66 -8.51 -8.14
N ALA A 119 10.39 -7.81 -7.28
CA ALA A 119 11.60 -8.33 -6.64
C ALA A 119 11.32 -8.66 -5.17
N ASN A 120 11.74 -9.83 -4.71
CA ASN A 120 11.57 -10.22 -3.32
C ASN A 120 12.66 -11.20 -2.87
N ARG A 121 12.96 -11.22 -1.56
CA ARG A 121 13.89 -12.17 -0.96
C ARG A 121 13.51 -13.64 -1.25
N SER A 122 12.22 -13.99 -1.15
CA SER A 122 11.68 -15.25 -1.65
C SER A 122 11.14 -15.02 -3.06
N VAL A 123 11.85 -15.53 -4.06
CA VAL A 123 11.46 -15.37 -5.48
C VAL A 123 10.14 -16.09 -5.78
N GLU A 124 9.80 -17.16 -5.06
CA GLU A 124 8.54 -17.90 -5.22
C GLU A 124 7.34 -17.01 -4.88
N LYS A 125 7.44 -16.19 -3.82
CA LYS A 125 6.38 -15.21 -3.47
C LYS A 125 6.25 -14.14 -4.53
N ALA A 126 7.36 -13.67 -5.09
CA ALA A 126 7.35 -12.71 -6.19
C ALA A 126 6.71 -13.30 -7.45
N LYS A 127 7.06 -14.54 -7.83
CA LYS A 127 6.46 -15.25 -8.97
C LYS A 127 4.96 -15.40 -8.84
N ALA A 128 4.50 -15.95 -7.71
CA ALA A 128 3.07 -16.15 -7.44
C ALA A 128 2.27 -14.84 -7.51
N LEU A 129 2.89 -13.71 -7.15
CA LEU A 129 2.24 -12.41 -7.24
C LEU A 129 2.32 -11.83 -8.67
N ALA A 130 3.46 -11.94 -9.34
CA ALA A 130 3.68 -11.43 -10.70
C ALA A 130 2.75 -12.12 -11.72
N GLU A 131 2.54 -13.42 -11.59
CA GLU A 131 1.63 -14.20 -12.46
C GLU A 131 0.21 -13.64 -12.48
N GLN A 132 -0.28 -13.09 -11.36
CA GLN A 132 -1.63 -12.50 -11.27
C GLN A 132 -1.78 -11.23 -12.10
N PHE A 133 -0.67 -10.60 -12.48
CA PHE A 133 -0.63 -9.31 -13.19
C PHE A 133 0.16 -9.39 -14.51
N SER A 134 0.45 -10.60 -15.00
CA SER A 134 1.28 -10.82 -16.19
C SER A 134 2.65 -10.13 -16.12
N GLY A 135 3.19 -10.00 -14.91
CA GLY A 135 4.49 -9.39 -14.63
C GLY A 135 5.63 -10.42 -14.58
N GLN A 136 6.83 -9.92 -14.41
CA GLN A 136 8.04 -10.71 -14.18
C GLN A 136 8.41 -10.71 -12.70
N ALA A 137 9.19 -11.70 -12.29
CA ALA A 137 9.70 -11.82 -10.92
C ALA A 137 11.19 -12.06 -10.91
N CYS A 138 11.90 -11.49 -9.93
CA CYS A 138 13.30 -11.77 -9.69
C CYS A 138 13.61 -11.84 -8.18
N ALA A 139 14.77 -12.42 -7.86
CA ALA A 139 15.34 -12.32 -6.53
C ALA A 139 16.01 -10.94 -6.33
N LEU A 140 16.21 -10.50 -5.08
CA LEU A 140 16.81 -9.18 -4.79
C LEU A 140 18.26 -9.08 -5.30
N ASP A 141 19.00 -10.15 -5.31
CA ASP A 141 20.39 -10.23 -5.83
C ASP A 141 20.46 -10.20 -7.37
N GLN A 142 19.33 -10.26 -8.05
CA GLN A 142 19.21 -10.18 -9.52
C GLN A 142 18.73 -8.80 -10.00
N LEU A 143 18.56 -7.83 -9.11
CA LEU A 143 18.10 -6.49 -9.44
C LEU A 143 19.01 -5.79 -10.46
N GLU A 144 20.33 -6.00 -10.38
CA GLU A 144 21.31 -5.42 -11.31
C GLU A 144 21.04 -5.76 -12.78
N ASN A 145 20.43 -6.93 -13.03
CA ASN A 145 20.14 -7.43 -14.38
C ASN A 145 18.79 -6.91 -14.94
N GLN A 146 18.04 -6.14 -14.18
CA GLN A 146 16.68 -5.72 -14.57
C GLN A 146 16.66 -4.44 -15.41
N GLY A 147 17.75 -3.66 -15.40
CA GLY A 147 17.79 -2.32 -16.03
C GLY A 147 16.92 -1.29 -15.31
N ALA A 148 16.81 -0.10 -15.89
CA ALA A 148 16.17 1.04 -15.24
C ALA A 148 14.64 1.02 -15.31
N PHE A 149 14.00 1.59 -14.30
CA PHE A 149 12.56 1.72 -14.13
C PHE A 149 12.12 3.19 -14.11
N ASP A 150 10.85 3.44 -14.40
CA ASP A 150 10.24 4.76 -14.31
C ASP A 150 9.62 5.02 -12.93
N LEU A 151 9.15 3.93 -12.30
CA LEU A 151 8.58 3.96 -10.96
C LEU A 151 9.10 2.76 -10.16
N ILE A 152 9.61 3.03 -8.96
CA ILE A 152 10.02 2.02 -7.99
C ILE A 152 9.11 2.15 -6.77
N VAL A 153 8.43 1.07 -6.40
CA VAL A 153 7.59 0.98 -5.20
C VAL A 153 8.27 0.06 -4.19
N HIS A 154 8.77 0.62 -3.10
CA HIS A 154 9.31 -0.15 -1.98
C HIS A 154 8.17 -0.54 -1.04
N ALA A 155 7.85 -1.83 -1.00
CA ALA A 155 6.74 -2.43 -0.25
C ALA A 155 7.21 -3.53 0.71
N SER A 156 8.49 -3.50 1.11
CA SER A 156 9.02 -4.46 2.08
C SER A 156 8.97 -3.91 3.50
N SER A 157 8.92 -4.79 4.50
CA SER A 157 8.96 -4.43 5.92
C SER A 157 10.38 -4.26 6.47
N ALA A 158 11.41 -4.22 5.61
CA ALA A 158 12.81 -4.21 6.04
C ALA A 158 13.22 -2.93 6.78
N GLY A 159 12.50 -1.82 6.60
CA GLY A 159 12.79 -0.55 7.30
C GLY A 159 12.34 -0.48 8.77
N HIS A 160 11.72 -1.52 9.31
CA HIS A 160 11.14 -1.45 10.66
C HIS A 160 12.12 -1.79 11.79
N THR A 161 13.31 -2.31 11.51
CA THR A 161 14.21 -2.83 12.56
C THR A 161 15.56 -2.13 12.68
N GLU A 162 16.14 -1.64 11.59
CA GLU A 162 17.43 -0.94 11.60
C GLU A 162 17.53 0.06 10.43
N PHE A 163 18.21 1.20 10.67
CA PHE A 163 18.53 2.15 9.61
C PHE A 163 19.71 1.62 8.81
N VAL A 164 19.41 0.86 7.76
CA VAL A 164 20.40 0.37 6.79
C VAL A 164 19.99 0.86 5.41
N LEU A 165 20.90 1.54 4.70
CA LEU A 165 20.68 1.92 3.32
C LEU A 165 20.43 0.67 2.48
N PRO A 166 19.42 0.68 1.58
CA PRO A 166 19.19 -0.43 0.69
C PRO A 166 20.39 -0.64 -0.22
N ASN A 167 20.88 -1.86 -0.31
CA ASN A 167 21.90 -2.23 -1.30
C ASN A 167 21.23 -2.49 -2.67
N TRP A 168 20.55 -1.46 -3.20
CA TRP A 168 19.96 -1.53 -4.54
C TRP A 168 20.92 -0.95 -5.56
N PRO A 169 21.10 -1.61 -6.74
CA PRO A 169 22.01 -1.13 -7.76
C PRO A 169 21.53 0.18 -8.39
N GLU A 170 22.47 1.08 -8.69
CA GLU A 170 22.20 2.35 -9.36
C GLU A 170 21.60 2.17 -10.77
N SER A 171 21.85 0.99 -11.39
CA SER A 171 21.28 0.63 -12.70
C SER A 171 19.76 0.58 -12.75
N LEU A 172 19.09 0.56 -11.57
CA LEU A 172 17.62 0.60 -11.47
C LEU A 172 17.01 1.96 -11.84
N VAL A 173 17.82 3.03 -11.87
CA VAL A 173 17.34 4.40 -12.07
C VAL A 173 17.83 5.01 -13.37
N ARG A 174 17.05 5.95 -13.88
CA ARG A 174 17.34 6.83 -15.01
C ARG A 174 16.74 8.21 -14.78
N ALA A 175 17.04 9.16 -15.61
CA ALA A 175 16.40 10.48 -15.54
C ALA A 175 14.87 10.34 -15.57
N GLY A 176 14.19 10.92 -14.58
CA GLY A 176 12.74 10.85 -14.41
C GLY A 176 12.22 9.64 -13.66
N THR A 177 13.07 8.76 -13.12
CA THR A 177 12.67 7.73 -12.16
C THR A 177 12.10 8.38 -10.91
N ALA A 178 11.00 7.83 -10.40
CA ALA A 178 10.44 8.16 -9.09
C ALA A 178 10.46 6.95 -8.17
N LEU A 179 10.81 7.17 -6.89
CA LEU A 179 10.70 6.16 -5.83
C LEU A 179 9.53 6.51 -4.90
N ILE A 180 8.77 5.51 -4.50
CA ILE A 180 7.84 5.59 -3.38
C ILE A 180 8.15 4.49 -2.37
N ASP A 181 8.41 4.87 -1.12
CA ASP A 181 8.43 3.92 0.00
C ASP A 181 7.03 3.89 0.63
N LEU A 182 6.43 2.71 0.76
CA LEU A 182 5.10 2.58 1.38
C LEU A 182 5.12 2.77 2.90
N SER A 183 6.30 2.79 3.52
CA SER A 183 6.47 3.24 4.90
C SER A 183 6.63 4.76 4.98
N TYR A 184 6.50 5.33 6.17
CA TYR A 184 6.61 6.76 6.42
C TYR A 184 7.41 7.05 7.70
N GLY A 185 7.76 8.32 7.92
CA GLY A 185 8.54 8.75 9.07
C GLY A 185 9.94 8.12 9.09
N ALA A 186 10.39 7.64 10.25
CA ALA A 186 11.73 7.06 10.40
C ALA A 186 11.97 5.83 9.50
N ALA A 187 10.94 5.03 9.25
CA ALA A 187 11.06 3.79 8.48
C ALA A 187 11.34 4.02 6.99
N SER A 188 10.91 5.15 6.42
CA SER A 188 11.16 5.48 5.01
C SER A 188 12.53 6.13 4.77
N LYS A 189 13.20 6.66 5.81
CA LYS A 189 14.45 7.41 5.67
C LYS A 189 15.54 6.69 4.87
N PRO A 190 15.79 5.37 5.05
CA PRO A 190 16.81 4.68 4.29
C PRO A 190 16.58 4.71 2.77
N ALA A 191 15.35 4.44 2.33
CA ALA A 191 15.00 4.44 0.91
C ALA A 191 15.05 5.86 0.31
N LEU A 192 14.58 6.86 1.06
CA LEU A 192 14.65 8.26 0.65
C LEU A 192 16.10 8.77 0.58
N ALA A 193 16.97 8.35 1.48
CA ALA A 193 18.40 8.69 1.45
C ALA A 193 19.09 8.10 0.21
N TRP A 194 18.84 6.82 -0.10
CA TRP A 194 19.33 6.18 -1.31
C TRP A 194 18.87 6.94 -2.57
N ALA A 195 17.61 7.35 -2.64
CA ALA A 195 17.11 8.12 -3.76
C ALA A 195 17.75 9.51 -3.87
N SER A 196 18.03 10.15 -2.73
CA SER A 196 18.70 11.45 -2.67
C SER A 196 20.13 11.38 -3.18
N GLU A 197 20.88 10.32 -2.87
CA GLU A 197 22.24 10.11 -3.40
C GLU A 197 22.26 9.97 -4.91
N LEU A 198 21.18 9.49 -5.53
CA LEU A 198 21.02 9.30 -6.97
C LEU A 198 20.26 10.45 -7.66
N GLU A 199 19.98 11.53 -6.93
CA GLU A 199 19.27 12.71 -7.41
C GLU A 199 17.90 12.40 -8.08
N ILE A 200 17.21 11.34 -7.64
CA ILE A 200 15.86 11.00 -8.12
C ILE A 200 14.78 11.48 -7.15
N VAL A 201 13.60 11.74 -7.69
CA VAL A 201 12.44 12.14 -6.90
C VAL A 201 11.97 10.97 -6.04
N ALA A 202 11.74 11.22 -4.75
CA ALA A 202 11.27 10.19 -3.84
C ALA A 202 10.19 10.69 -2.89
N PHE A 203 9.27 9.79 -2.54
CA PHE A 203 8.15 10.04 -1.64
C PHE A 203 8.06 8.93 -0.60
N ASP A 204 7.53 9.26 0.57
CA ASP A 204 7.14 8.28 1.59
C ASP A 204 5.65 7.93 1.51
N GLY A 205 5.22 6.95 2.30
CA GLY A 205 3.86 6.43 2.32
C GLY A 205 2.83 7.29 3.05
N LEU A 206 3.19 8.49 3.55
CA LEU A 206 2.26 9.34 4.28
C LEU A 206 1.08 9.79 3.40
N GLY A 207 1.34 10.12 2.13
CA GLY A 207 0.28 10.48 1.20
C GLY A 207 -0.68 9.31 0.93
N MET A 208 -0.16 8.13 0.73
CA MET A 208 -0.97 6.91 0.63
C MET A 208 -1.81 6.69 1.89
N LEU A 209 -1.23 6.85 3.08
CA LEU A 209 -1.93 6.70 4.36
C LEU A 209 -3.15 7.64 4.46
N ILE A 210 -2.98 8.90 4.06
CA ILE A 210 -4.05 9.89 4.09
C ILE A 210 -5.14 9.57 3.06
N GLU A 211 -4.75 9.30 1.82
CA GLU A 211 -5.70 9.09 0.74
C GLU A 211 -6.48 7.78 0.88
N GLN A 212 -5.88 6.69 1.43
CA GLN A 212 -6.60 5.46 1.73
C GLN A 212 -7.64 5.67 2.85
N ALA A 213 -7.32 6.51 3.85
CA ALA A 213 -8.26 6.86 4.92
C ALA A 213 -9.41 7.74 4.39
N ALA A 214 -9.13 8.66 3.49
CA ALA A 214 -10.15 9.46 2.80
C ALA A 214 -11.07 8.58 1.94
N GLU A 215 -10.54 7.54 1.31
CA GLU A 215 -11.36 6.57 0.58
C GLU A 215 -12.23 5.74 1.52
N ALA A 216 -11.70 5.26 2.65
CA ALA A 216 -12.49 4.58 3.68
C ALA A 216 -13.63 5.47 4.20
N PHE A 217 -13.34 6.74 4.47
CA PHE A 217 -14.35 7.72 4.86
C PHE A 217 -15.44 7.89 3.79
N TYR A 218 -15.04 7.97 2.52
CA TYR A 218 -16.00 8.03 1.40
C TYR A 218 -16.90 6.79 1.35
N LEU A 219 -16.35 5.59 1.56
CA LEU A 219 -17.13 4.35 1.58
C LEU A 219 -18.17 4.32 2.71
N TRP A 220 -17.89 4.96 3.85
CA TRP A 220 -18.83 5.02 4.98
C TRP A 220 -19.85 6.15 4.87
N HIS A 221 -19.47 7.32 4.31
CA HIS A 221 -20.26 8.54 4.38
C HIS A 221 -20.73 9.06 3.02
N HIS A 222 -20.25 8.48 1.92
CA HIS A 222 -20.50 8.92 0.54
C HIS A 222 -20.10 10.40 0.30
N GLN A 223 -19.20 10.92 1.12
CA GLN A 223 -18.62 12.25 1.03
C GLN A 223 -17.10 12.14 1.09
N ARG A 224 -16.42 12.75 0.13
CA ARG A 224 -14.96 12.76 0.13
C ARG A 224 -14.45 13.94 0.93
N PRO A 225 -13.61 13.70 1.97
CA PRO A 225 -13.00 14.78 2.73
C PRO A 225 -11.88 15.45 1.91
N ASP A 226 -11.64 16.75 2.19
CA ASP A 226 -10.42 17.42 1.75
C ASP A 226 -9.22 16.90 2.56
N THR A 227 -8.21 16.40 1.87
CA THR A 227 -7.02 15.80 2.48
C THR A 227 -5.87 16.80 2.67
N ALA A 228 -5.92 17.98 2.05
CA ALA A 228 -4.84 18.96 2.11
C ALA A 228 -4.54 19.47 3.53
N PRO A 229 -5.54 19.81 4.37
CA PRO A 229 -5.28 20.20 5.76
C PRO A 229 -4.63 19.08 6.59
N VAL A 230 -5.07 17.83 6.41
CA VAL A 230 -4.54 16.66 7.12
C VAL A 230 -3.08 16.41 6.74
N TRP A 231 -2.77 16.54 5.45
CA TRP A 231 -1.39 16.45 4.97
C TRP A 231 -0.47 17.46 5.68
N GLY A 232 -0.85 18.74 5.70
CA GLY A 232 -0.06 19.79 6.35
C GLY A 232 0.17 19.52 7.85
N MET A 233 -0.86 19.06 8.56
CA MET A 233 -0.76 18.73 9.99
C MET A 233 0.16 17.55 10.25
N LEU A 234 0.04 16.46 9.51
CA LEU A 234 0.82 15.25 9.73
C LEU A 234 2.29 15.43 9.33
N ARG A 235 2.56 16.17 8.25
CA ARG A 235 3.95 16.50 7.86
C ARG A 235 4.71 17.31 8.89
N ALA A 236 4.01 18.08 9.70
CA ALA A 236 4.65 18.88 10.76
C ALA A 236 5.08 18.04 11.97
N VAL A 237 4.57 16.80 12.13
CA VAL A 237 4.80 15.96 13.32
C VAL A 237 5.48 14.63 13.02
N ILE A 238 5.60 14.24 11.74
CA ILE A 238 6.28 13.05 11.24
C ILE A 238 7.58 13.43 10.53
#